data_2fac807b3c657a7435b617731ce33f10
#
_entry.id   2fac807b3c657a7435b617731ce33f10
#
_cell.length_a   1.000
_cell.length_b   1.000
_cell.length_c   1.000
_cell.angle_alpha   90.00
_cell.angle_beta   90.00
_cell.angle_gamma   90.00
#
_symmetry.space_group_name_H-M   'P 1'
#
loop_
_entity.id
_entity.type
_entity.pdbx_description
1 polymer ?
#
loop_
_entity_poly.entity_id
_entity_poly.type
_entity_poly.pdbx_seq_one_letter_code
_entity_poly.pdbx_strand_id
1 'polypeptide(L)'
;ALGGKVNAPADKFENVVYNNFDSTNKVKNYGGSGQIDWDIGDVKLTSITAYRGTRSITNQDPDFTSADLVYPNFADLHDRMMTQELRLTGKLADRVNWLLGAFYINENIEQNGSLLYATQFRPYANLLIQGASGGALNVNTLEATLGALEGNPAKYLGRFFANGQGFSENYLLRSHALSFFGQGDIEVTKGLTLTLGGNWTDDHKRFFTDVRSSDVFSNINLDAPQYAPFRYELLYGGALAQGVGTALSLGRSATQAEILAFATGASPAGLAGAQAYANLI
;
A
#
# COMPACT_ATOMS: atom_id res chain seq x y z
N ALA A 1 0.39 -4.19 -27.18
CA ALA A 1 1.56 -3.35 -27.48
C ALA A 1 2.83 -3.91 -26.83
N LEU A 2 2.79 -4.37 -25.55
CA LEU A 2 3.95 -4.93 -24.83
C LEU A 2 4.09 -6.45 -24.97
N GLY A 3 3.15 -7.13 -25.65
CA GLY A 3 3.11 -8.58 -25.77
C GLY A 3 2.68 -9.32 -24.49
N GLY A 4 2.36 -8.61 -23.43
CA GLY A 4 1.87 -9.20 -22.18
C GLY A 4 0.49 -9.82 -22.35
N LYS A 5 0.27 -10.93 -21.65
CA LYS A 5 -1.04 -11.60 -21.56
C LYS A 5 -1.71 -11.19 -20.25
N VAL A 6 -3.03 -11.02 -20.32
CA VAL A 6 -3.90 -10.76 -19.17
C VAL A 6 -5.12 -11.68 -19.28
N ASN A 7 -5.77 -11.95 -18.15
CA ASN A 7 -7.02 -12.70 -18.17
C ASN A 7 -8.12 -11.87 -18.82
N ALA A 8 -8.87 -12.47 -19.77
CA ALA A 8 -10.06 -11.88 -20.32
C ALA A 8 -11.25 -12.04 -19.35
N PRO A 9 -12.27 -11.15 -19.38
CA PRO A 9 -13.46 -11.30 -18.54
C PRO A 9 -14.18 -12.65 -18.70
N ALA A 10 -14.04 -13.31 -19.87
CA ALA A 10 -14.60 -14.63 -20.14
C ALA A 10 -13.85 -15.76 -19.40
N ASP A 11 -12.60 -15.54 -19.01
CA ASP A 11 -11.70 -16.56 -18.44
C ASP A 11 -11.82 -16.72 -16.92
N LYS A 12 -12.77 -16.03 -16.29
CA LYS A 12 -12.91 -15.94 -14.82
C LYS A 12 -13.05 -17.28 -14.08
N PHE A 13 -13.39 -18.36 -14.78
CA PHE A 13 -13.53 -19.70 -14.21
C PHE A 13 -12.45 -20.69 -14.66
N GLU A 14 -11.49 -20.26 -15.46
CA GLU A 14 -10.44 -21.15 -15.98
C GLU A 14 -9.28 -21.36 -14.98
N ASN A 15 -9.25 -20.60 -13.86
CA ASN A 15 -8.18 -20.67 -12.84
C ASN A 15 -6.77 -20.51 -13.44
N VAL A 16 -6.67 -19.71 -14.51
CA VAL A 16 -5.41 -19.37 -15.17
C VAL A 16 -4.96 -17.99 -14.71
N VAL A 17 -3.70 -17.85 -14.40
CA VAL A 17 -3.05 -16.56 -14.11
C VAL A 17 -1.88 -16.35 -15.06
N TYR A 18 -1.62 -15.11 -15.42
CA TYR A 18 -0.48 -14.74 -16.26
C TYR A 18 0.47 -13.89 -15.42
N ASN A 19 1.59 -14.49 -15.06
CA ASN A 19 2.66 -13.85 -14.31
C ASN A 19 3.94 -13.89 -15.14
N ASN A 20 4.85 -12.95 -14.91
CA ASN A 20 6.18 -12.95 -15.52
C ASN A 20 7.22 -13.69 -14.65
N PHE A 21 6.92 -13.94 -13.38
CA PHE A 21 7.74 -14.73 -12.48
C PHE A 21 6.89 -15.47 -11.43
N ASP A 22 7.47 -16.49 -10.78
CA ASP A 22 6.81 -17.26 -9.75
C ASP A 22 6.75 -16.47 -8.44
N SER A 23 5.55 -16.17 -7.99
CA SER A 23 5.33 -15.54 -6.70
C SER A 23 5.73 -16.49 -5.56
N THR A 24 6.42 -15.95 -4.57
CA THR A 24 6.88 -16.73 -3.42
C THR A 24 6.41 -16.13 -2.09
N ASN A 25 6.07 -17.03 -1.16
CA ASN A 25 5.80 -16.67 0.23
C ASN A 25 6.44 -17.71 1.14
N LYS A 26 7.42 -17.28 1.94
CA LYS A 26 8.14 -18.15 2.88
C LYS A 26 7.88 -17.66 4.29
N VAL A 27 7.14 -18.46 5.08
CA VAL A 27 6.82 -18.13 6.47
C VAL A 27 7.54 -19.08 7.39
N LYS A 28 8.22 -18.53 8.40
CA LYS A 28 8.86 -19.27 9.49
C LYS A 28 8.30 -18.78 10.82
N ASN A 29 7.68 -19.68 11.56
CA ASN A 29 7.20 -19.45 12.93
C ASN A 29 8.01 -20.29 13.90
N TYR A 30 8.37 -19.70 15.03
CA TYR A 30 9.04 -20.38 16.12
C TYR A 30 8.64 -19.74 17.45
N GLY A 31 8.75 -20.51 18.52
CA GLY A 31 8.45 -19.99 19.85
C GLY A 31 8.46 -21.10 20.88
N GLY A 32 8.29 -20.68 22.10
CA GLY A 32 8.17 -21.56 23.26
C GLY A 32 7.40 -20.89 24.36
N SER A 33 6.80 -21.67 25.24
CA SER A 33 6.13 -21.19 26.44
C SER A 33 6.41 -22.10 27.62
N GLY A 34 6.45 -21.51 28.82
CA GLY A 34 6.56 -22.22 30.07
C GLY A 34 5.45 -21.77 31.01
N GLN A 35 4.89 -22.71 31.74
CA GLN A 35 3.89 -22.46 32.78
C GLN A 35 4.38 -23.04 34.11
N ILE A 36 4.21 -22.25 35.17
CA ILE A 36 4.46 -22.65 36.56
C ILE A 36 3.16 -22.48 37.31
N ASP A 37 2.69 -23.52 37.94
CA ASP A 37 1.57 -23.54 38.87
C ASP A 37 2.12 -23.77 40.26
N TRP A 38 1.75 -22.92 41.21
CA TRP A 38 2.16 -23.01 42.60
C TRP A 38 0.97 -22.86 43.52
N ASP A 39 0.70 -23.90 44.30
CA ASP A 39 -0.38 -23.92 45.28
C ASP A 39 0.17 -23.34 46.61
N ILE A 40 -0.38 -22.25 47.08
CA ILE A 40 -0.01 -21.51 48.29
C ILE A 40 -1.21 -21.51 49.23
N GLY A 41 -1.40 -22.59 49.96
CA GLY A 41 -2.60 -22.82 50.77
C GLY A 41 -3.85 -22.88 49.92
N ASP A 42 -4.83 -22.00 50.15
CA ASP A 42 -6.09 -21.94 49.41
C ASP A 42 -6.01 -21.08 48.14
N VAL A 43 -4.83 -20.58 47.81
CA VAL A 43 -4.59 -19.74 46.61
C VAL A 43 -3.65 -20.45 45.67
N LYS A 44 -3.97 -20.42 44.38
CA LYS A 44 -3.10 -20.91 43.30
C LYS A 44 -2.53 -19.72 42.53
N LEU A 45 -1.21 -19.67 42.43
CA LEU A 45 -0.49 -18.78 41.54
C LEU A 45 -0.15 -19.54 40.25
N THR A 46 -0.55 -18.98 39.10
CA THR A 46 -0.13 -19.45 37.79
C THR A 46 0.69 -18.38 37.10
N SER A 47 1.88 -18.74 36.61
CA SER A 47 2.75 -17.87 35.82
C SER A 47 2.96 -18.48 34.44
N ILE A 48 2.65 -17.73 33.38
CA ILE A 48 2.84 -18.17 31.99
C ILE A 48 3.75 -17.16 31.29
N THR A 49 4.90 -17.65 30.81
CA THR A 49 5.85 -16.87 30.01
C THR A 49 5.86 -17.47 28.60
N ALA A 50 5.72 -16.66 27.56
CA ALA A 50 5.82 -17.12 26.19
C ALA A 50 6.66 -16.16 25.33
N TYR A 51 7.34 -16.74 24.36
CA TYR A 51 8.02 -16.01 23.29
C TYR A 51 7.61 -16.59 21.95
N ARG A 52 7.33 -15.73 20.98
CA ARG A 52 7.02 -16.10 19.60
C ARG A 52 7.77 -15.21 18.64
N GLY A 53 8.30 -15.82 17.58
CA GLY A 53 8.87 -15.10 16.44
C GLY A 53 8.25 -15.60 15.14
N THR A 54 7.93 -14.66 14.26
CA THR A 54 7.45 -14.92 12.89
C THR A 54 8.35 -14.17 11.92
N ARG A 55 8.79 -14.82 10.88
CA ARG A 55 9.39 -14.18 9.72
C ARG A 55 8.63 -14.56 8.47
N SER A 56 8.19 -13.58 7.71
CA SER A 56 7.52 -13.79 6.42
C SER A 56 8.29 -13.04 5.33
N ILE A 57 8.77 -13.78 4.33
CA ILE A 57 9.43 -13.23 3.16
C ILE A 57 8.52 -13.47 1.97
N THR A 58 8.07 -12.40 1.34
CA THR A 58 7.21 -12.44 0.16
C THR A 58 7.87 -11.76 -1.01
N ASN A 59 7.67 -12.29 -2.19
CA ASN A 59 7.93 -11.63 -3.47
C ASN A 59 6.81 -12.04 -4.41
N GLN A 60 5.99 -11.09 -4.83
CA GLN A 60 4.77 -11.35 -5.57
C GLN A 60 4.78 -10.55 -6.87
N ASP A 61 4.21 -11.13 -7.91
CA ASP A 61 3.89 -10.40 -9.14
C ASP A 61 2.65 -9.53 -8.89
N PRO A 62 2.78 -8.19 -8.84
CA PRO A 62 1.70 -7.31 -8.44
C PRO A 62 0.88 -6.79 -9.62
N ASP A 63 1.34 -6.97 -10.87
CA ASP A 63 0.68 -6.42 -12.05
C ASP A 63 -0.29 -7.39 -12.72
N PHE A 64 -0.27 -8.69 -12.31
CA PHE A 64 -1.18 -9.74 -12.79
C PHE A 64 -1.18 -9.91 -14.31
N THR A 65 -0.03 -9.66 -14.94
CA THR A 65 0.17 -9.85 -16.38
C THR A 65 1.46 -10.64 -16.63
N SER A 66 1.65 -11.11 -17.86
CA SER A 66 2.92 -11.71 -18.25
C SER A 66 3.95 -10.67 -18.72
N ALA A 67 3.66 -9.38 -18.59
CA ALA A 67 4.62 -8.32 -18.88
C ALA A 67 5.49 -8.06 -17.66
N ASP A 68 6.77 -7.79 -17.88
CA ASP A 68 7.74 -7.49 -16.82
C ASP A 68 7.63 -6.01 -16.40
N LEU A 69 6.55 -5.65 -15.69
CA LEU A 69 6.27 -4.27 -15.29
C LEU A 69 6.88 -3.93 -13.93
N VAL A 70 6.74 -4.80 -12.94
CA VAL A 70 7.15 -4.55 -11.56
C VAL A 70 7.89 -5.76 -11.00
N TYR A 71 9.16 -5.56 -10.62
CA TYR A 71 9.99 -6.58 -9.97
C TYR A 71 11.20 -5.93 -9.27
N PRO A 72 11.51 -6.29 -8.01
CA PRO A 72 10.67 -7.09 -7.11
C PRO A 72 9.49 -6.30 -6.54
N ASN A 73 8.45 -7.01 -6.10
CA ASN A 73 7.48 -6.57 -5.10
C ASN A 73 7.74 -7.41 -3.85
N PHE A 74 8.70 -6.97 -3.07
CA PHE A 74 9.33 -7.71 -2.00
C PHE A 74 8.95 -7.15 -0.63
N ALA A 75 8.69 -8.04 0.33
CA ALA A 75 8.60 -7.68 1.73
C ALA A 75 9.26 -8.75 2.61
N ASP A 76 10.04 -8.33 3.60
CA ASP A 76 10.61 -9.14 4.67
C ASP A 76 10.09 -8.59 6.01
N LEU A 77 9.15 -9.31 6.59
CA LEU A 77 8.50 -8.99 7.85
C LEU A 77 9.08 -9.86 8.97
N HIS A 78 9.50 -9.21 10.04
CA HIS A 78 9.90 -9.83 11.29
C HIS A 78 8.97 -9.36 12.41
N ASP A 79 8.29 -10.30 13.04
CA ASP A 79 7.49 -10.08 14.24
C ASP A 79 8.07 -10.89 15.40
N ARG A 80 8.34 -10.22 16.52
CA ARG A 80 8.87 -10.82 17.76
C ARG A 80 8.04 -10.35 18.93
N MET A 81 7.46 -11.31 19.63
CA MET A 81 6.55 -11.06 20.73
C MET A 81 6.96 -11.84 21.97
N MET A 82 6.98 -11.18 23.12
CA MET A 82 7.10 -11.77 24.43
C MET A 82 5.86 -11.46 25.26
N THR A 83 5.31 -12.44 25.95
CA THR A 83 4.19 -12.26 26.87
C THR A 83 4.51 -12.84 28.25
N GLN A 84 3.98 -12.20 29.28
CA GLN A 84 4.01 -12.70 30.65
C GLN A 84 2.61 -12.54 31.24
N GLU A 85 2.08 -13.62 31.75
CA GLU A 85 0.81 -13.63 32.46
C GLU A 85 0.99 -14.15 33.87
N LEU A 86 0.38 -13.48 34.83
CA LEU A 86 0.29 -13.92 36.23
C LEU A 86 -1.17 -13.99 36.62
N ARG A 87 -1.59 -15.08 37.22
CA ARG A 87 -2.93 -15.28 37.74
C ARG A 87 -2.87 -15.77 39.18
N LEU A 88 -3.70 -15.19 40.00
CA LEU A 88 -4.03 -15.68 41.34
C LEU A 88 -5.49 -16.13 41.34
N THR A 89 -5.74 -17.36 41.76
CA THR A 89 -7.10 -17.89 41.88
C THR A 89 -7.29 -18.47 43.27
N GLY A 90 -8.50 -18.35 43.79
CA GLY A 90 -8.82 -18.87 45.11
C GLY A 90 -10.32 -18.95 45.37
N LYS A 91 -10.67 -19.44 46.56
CA LYS A 91 -12.03 -19.48 47.04
C LYS A 91 -12.17 -18.67 48.30
N LEU A 92 -13.30 -18.01 48.45
CA LEU A 92 -13.69 -17.31 49.69
C LEU A 92 -15.01 -17.85 50.18
N ALA A 93 -15.03 -18.35 51.44
CA ALA A 93 -16.26 -18.86 52.11
C ALA A 93 -17.06 -19.86 51.27
N ASP A 94 -16.41 -20.76 50.53
CA ASP A 94 -16.97 -21.84 49.69
C ASP A 94 -17.99 -21.40 48.62
N ARG A 95 -18.32 -20.12 48.55
CA ARG A 95 -19.35 -19.55 47.65
C ARG A 95 -18.80 -18.57 46.61
N VAL A 96 -17.59 -18.11 46.80
CA VAL A 96 -16.98 -17.13 45.89
C VAL A 96 -15.68 -17.69 45.31
N ASN A 97 -15.68 -17.98 44.02
CA ASN A 97 -14.42 -18.21 43.32
C ASN A 97 -13.94 -16.87 42.76
N TRP A 98 -12.66 -16.57 42.94
CA TRP A 98 -12.10 -15.33 42.46
C TRP A 98 -10.84 -15.57 41.65
N LEU A 99 -10.60 -14.68 40.71
CA LEU A 99 -9.41 -14.62 39.88
C LEU A 99 -8.93 -13.17 39.83
N LEU A 100 -7.63 -12.96 40.07
CA LEU A 100 -6.93 -11.71 39.78
C LEU A 100 -5.77 -12.04 38.84
N GLY A 101 -5.51 -11.13 37.90
CA GLY A 101 -4.42 -11.35 36.97
C GLY A 101 -3.78 -10.07 36.48
N ALA A 102 -2.55 -10.25 36.00
CA ALA A 102 -1.79 -9.25 35.27
C ALA A 102 -1.26 -9.87 33.99
N PHE A 103 -1.30 -9.12 32.92
CA PHE A 103 -0.77 -9.53 31.61
C PHE A 103 0.13 -8.44 31.06
N TYR A 104 1.32 -8.84 30.61
CA TYR A 104 2.26 -7.98 29.92
C TYR A 104 2.56 -8.55 28.56
N ILE A 105 2.58 -7.68 27.53
CA ILE A 105 3.01 -7.99 26.17
C ILE A 105 4.06 -6.97 25.72
N ASN A 106 5.09 -7.45 25.04
CA ASN A 106 6.05 -6.64 24.30
C ASN A 106 6.20 -7.22 22.90
N GLU A 107 5.88 -6.42 21.88
CA GLU A 107 5.89 -6.81 20.49
C GLU A 107 6.72 -5.82 19.66
N ASN A 108 7.55 -6.37 18.77
CA ASN A 108 8.33 -5.61 17.82
C ASN A 108 8.09 -6.18 16.43
N ILE A 109 7.50 -5.34 15.55
CA ILE A 109 7.26 -5.67 14.14
C ILE A 109 8.18 -4.78 13.31
N GLU A 110 8.99 -5.40 12.47
CA GLU A 110 9.87 -4.74 11.50
C GLU A 110 9.53 -5.28 10.12
N GLN A 111 9.27 -4.39 9.17
CA GLN A 111 9.04 -4.76 7.78
C GLN A 111 9.91 -3.91 6.88
N ASN A 112 10.68 -4.58 6.03
CA ASN A 112 11.44 -3.98 4.95
C ASN A 112 10.81 -4.40 3.63
N GLY A 113 10.51 -3.43 2.75
CA GLY A 113 9.87 -3.70 1.48
C GLY A 113 10.50 -2.92 0.33
N SER A 114 10.27 -3.40 -0.88
CA SER A 114 10.60 -2.70 -2.10
C SER A 114 9.63 -3.07 -3.22
N LEU A 115 9.25 -2.07 -4.01
CA LEU A 115 8.48 -2.23 -5.22
C LEU A 115 9.17 -1.42 -6.30
N LEU A 116 9.80 -2.12 -7.26
CA LEU A 116 10.64 -1.50 -8.26
C LEU A 116 10.09 -1.74 -9.67
N TYR A 117 10.31 -0.77 -10.54
CA TYR A 117 10.01 -0.88 -11.96
C TYR A 117 10.90 -1.92 -12.61
N ALA A 118 10.32 -2.79 -13.43
CA ALA A 118 11.03 -3.79 -14.21
C ALA A 118 11.25 -3.31 -15.65
N THR A 119 11.74 -4.20 -16.50
CA THR A 119 12.26 -3.84 -17.83
C THR A 119 11.22 -3.27 -18.78
N GLN A 120 9.95 -3.65 -18.64
CA GLN A 120 8.85 -3.18 -19.49
C GLN A 120 8.05 -2.01 -18.89
N PHE A 121 8.39 -1.54 -17.68
CA PHE A 121 7.64 -0.45 -17.05
C PHE A 121 7.77 0.87 -17.84
N ARG A 122 8.98 1.26 -18.26
CA ARG A 122 9.17 2.48 -19.07
C ARG A 122 8.41 2.45 -20.41
N PRO A 123 8.45 1.38 -21.22
CA PRO A 123 7.57 1.24 -22.38
C PRO A 123 6.08 1.34 -22.04
N TYR A 124 5.65 0.76 -20.91
CA TYR A 124 4.28 0.85 -20.45
C TYR A 124 3.87 2.29 -20.11
N ALA A 125 4.68 2.98 -19.30
CA ALA A 125 4.48 4.39 -18.99
C ALA A 125 4.42 5.27 -20.25
N ASN A 126 5.27 4.95 -21.24
CA ASN A 126 5.24 5.65 -22.53
C ASN A 126 3.90 5.51 -23.25
N LEU A 127 3.30 4.31 -23.26
CA LEU A 127 1.98 4.09 -23.85
C LEU A 127 0.88 4.85 -23.11
N LEU A 128 0.95 4.89 -21.76
CA LEU A 128 -0.02 5.64 -20.95
C LEU A 128 0.08 7.15 -21.21
N ILE A 129 1.29 7.69 -21.26
CA ILE A 129 1.53 9.12 -21.54
C ILE A 129 1.05 9.49 -22.95
N GLN A 130 1.35 8.66 -23.96
CA GLN A 130 0.86 8.86 -25.30
C GLN A 130 -0.67 8.81 -25.37
N GLY A 131 -1.28 7.82 -24.70
CA GLY A 131 -2.74 7.70 -24.66
C GLY A 131 -3.40 8.89 -23.97
N ALA A 132 -2.90 9.30 -22.82
CA ALA A 132 -3.43 10.41 -22.04
C ALA A 132 -3.26 11.78 -22.73
N SER A 133 -2.18 11.95 -23.50
CA SER A 133 -1.89 13.20 -24.22
C SER A 133 -2.44 13.23 -25.66
N GLY A 134 -3.22 12.23 -26.07
CA GLY A 134 -3.66 12.11 -27.45
C GLY A 134 -2.53 11.97 -28.46
N GLY A 135 -1.37 11.47 -28.03
CA GLY A 135 -0.15 11.33 -28.84
C GLY A 135 0.79 12.54 -28.81
N ALA A 136 0.44 13.61 -28.11
CA ALA A 136 1.26 14.83 -28.04
C ALA A 136 2.55 14.64 -27.26
N LEU A 137 2.54 13.78 -26.21
CA LEU A 137 3.67 13.50 -25.36
C LEU A 137 4.08 12.03 -25.40
N ASN A 138 5.35 11.80 -25.15
CA ASN A 138 5.93 10.51 -24.83
C ASN A 138 6.97 10.68 -23.72
N VAL A 139 7.49 9.59 -23.15
CA VAL A 139 8.46 9.69 -22.04
C VAL A 139 9.68 10.52 -22.43
N ASN A 140 10.24 10.36 -23.64
CA ASN A 140 11.42 11.11 -24.06
C ASN A 140 11.13 12.62 -24.23
N THR A 141 9.99 12.96 -24.82
CA THR A 141 9.60 14.39 -24.95
C THR A 141 9.31 15.00 -23.59
N LEU A 142 8.68 14.26 -22.67
CA LEU A 142 8.46 14.70 -21.30
C LEU A 142 9.79 14.98 -20.57
N GLU A 143 10.76 14.07 -20.65
CA GLU A 143 12.09 14.23 -20.08
C GLU A 143 12.80 15.47 -20.63
N ALA A 144 12.80 15.62 -21.96
CA ALA A 144 13.44 16.76 -22.63
C ALA A 144 12.76 18.09 -22.24
N THR A 145 11.43 18.12 -22.19
CA THR A 145 10.66 19.33 -21.82
C THR A 145 10.95 19.76 -20.40
N LEU A 146 10.85 18.82 -19.42
CA LEU A 146 11.13 19.14 -18.03
C LEU A 146 12.60 19.53 -17.81
N GLY A 147 13.52 18.87 -18.48
CA GLY A 147 14.93 19.25 -18.46
C GLY A 147 15.20 20.66 -19.04
N ALA A 148 14.54 21.01 -20.15
CA ALA A 148 14.66 22.32 -20.78
C ALA A 148 14.15 23.45 -19.86
N LEU A 149 13.04 23.23 -19.14
CA LEU A 149 12.52 24.18 -18.16
C LEU A 149 13.47 24.43 -16.98
N GLU A 150 14.42 23.54 -16.75
CA GLU A 150 15.52 23.70 -15.79
C GLU A 150 16.85 24.12 -16.43
N GLY A 151 16.84 24.51 -17.70
CA GLY A 151 18.02 24.98 -18.43
C GLY A 151 18.94 23.85 -18.98
N ASN A 152 18.55 22.58 -18.86
CA ASN A 152 19.30 21.46 -19.38
C ASN A 152 18.39 20.37 -19.98
N PRO A 153 18.09 20.42 -21.28
CA PRO A 153 17.20 19.45 -21.93
C PRO A 153 17.66 17.97 -21.80
N ALA A 154 18.94 17.73 -21.57
CA ALA A 154 19.49 16.39 -21.42
C ALA A 154 19.41 15.84 -19.97
N LYS A 155 19.03 16.66 -18.99
CA LYS A 155 19.07 16.34 -17.55
C LYS A 155 18.37 15.03 -17.20
N TYR A 156 17.23 14.78 -17.81
CA TYR A 156 16.36 13.65 -17.49
C TYR A 156 16.32 12.55 -18.55
N LEU A 157 16.99 12.71 -19.69
CA LEU A 157 16.91 11.75 -20.79
C LEU A 157 17.28 10.32 -20.34
N GLY A 158 16.36 9.39 -20.58
CA GLY A 158 16.50 7.98 -20.21
C GLY A 158 16.33 7.69 -18.72
N ARG A 159 15.92 8.68 -17.90
CA ARG A 159 15.90 8.54 -16.44
C ARG A 159 14.51 8.34 -15.83
N PHE A 160 13.43 8.72 -16.51
CA PHE A 160 12.10 8.52 -15.98
C PHE A 160 11.64 7.07 -16.13
N PHE A 161 11.07 6.53 -15.08
CA PHE A 161 10.52 5.17 -15.06
C PHE A 161 11.57 4.09 -15.43
N ALA A 162 12.82 4.32 -15.11
CA ALA A 162 13.88 3.40 -15.45
C ALA A 162 13.83 2.13 -14.60
N ASN A 163 14.26 1.01 -15.19
CA ASN A 163 14.35 -0.26 -14.48
C ASN A 163 15.17 -0.12 -13.18
N GLY A 164 14.65 -0.70 -12.10
CA GLY A 164 15.25 -0.64 -10.76
C GLY A 164 14.91 0.62 -9.96
N GLN A 165 14.19 1.59 -10.52
CA GLN A 165 13.59 2.68 -9.77
C GLN A 165 12.27 2.25 -9.13
N GLY A 166 11.79 2.97 -8.12
CA GLY A 166 10.54 2.71 -7.44
C GLY A 166 10.58 3.10 -5.99
N PHE A 167 9.98 2.30 -5.13
CA PHE A 167 9.87 2.59 -3.70
C PHE A 167 10.63 1.56 -2.88
N SER A 168 11.29 2.03 -1.83
CA SER A 168 11.74 1.22 -0.71
C SER A 168 11.10 1.73 0.57
N GLU A 169 10.70 0.82 1.44
CA GLU A 169 9.98 1.14 2.65
C GLU A 169 10.51 0.35 3.84
N ASN A 170 10.60 1.03 4.97
CA ASN A 170 10.95 0.44 6.25
C ASN A 170 9.92 0.88 7.28
N TYR A 171 9.26 -0.09 7.91
CA TYR A 171 8.29 0.12 8.97
C TYR A 171 8.78 -0.56 10.24
N LEU A 172 8.71 0.16 11.36
CA LEU A 172 9.00 -0.37 12.67
C LEU A 172 7.87 0.00 13.63
N LEU A 173 7.20 -1.01 14.17
CA LEU A 173 6.23 -0.88 15.25
C LEU A 173 6.81 -1.51 16.51
N ARG A 174 6.86 -0.72 17.58
CA ARG A 174 7.13 -1.19 18.94
C ARG A 174 5.89 -0.99 19.78
N SER A 175 5.39 -2.07 20.33
CA SER A 175 4.19 -2.08 21.17
C SER A 175 4.49 -2.74 22.49
N HIS A 176 4.02 -2.16 23.58
CA HIS A 176 3.98 -2.83 24.87
C HIS A 176 2.70 -2.45 25.61
N ALA A 177 2.10 -3.42 26.26
CA ALA A 177 0.91 -3.20 27.04
C ALA A 177 0.99 -3.93 28.37
N LEU A 178 0.39 -3.32 29.39
CA LEU A 178 0.21 -3.88 30.73
C LEU A 178 -1.28 -3.87 31.05
N SER A 179 -1.80 -5.02 31.44
CA SER A 179 -3.21 -5.18 31.82
C SER A 179 -3.33 -5.76 33.21
N PHE A 180 -4.32 -5.29 33.96
CA PHE A 180 -4.79 -5.90 35.18
C PHE A 180 -6.24 -6.30 35.01
N PHE A 181 -6.60 -7.48 35.49
CA PHE A 181 -7.96 -8.00 35.36
C PHE A 181 -8.36 -8.79 36.60
N GLY A 182 -9.64 -8.84 36.85
CA GLY A 182 -10.20 -9.62 37.97
C GLY A 182 -11.63 -10.04 37.67
N GLN A 183 -12.00 -11.19 38.27
CA GLN A 183 -13.34 -11.78 38.18
C GLN A 183 -13.69 -12.44 39.49
N GLY A 184 -14.98 -12.35 39.84
CA GLY A 184 -15.55 -13.07 40.97
C GLY A 184 -16.81 -13.80 40.52
N ASP A 185 -16.88 -15.10 40.84
CA ASP A 185 -18.08 -15.95 40.62
C ASP A 185 -18.72 -16.21 41.97
N ILE A 186 -19.91 -15.69 42.19
CA ILE A 186 -20.63 -15.72 43.45
C ILE A 186 -21.84 -16.66 43.33
N GLU A 187 -21.84 -17.77 44.06
CA GLU A 187 -23.00 -18.62 44.18
C GLU A 187 -24.07 -17.96 45.06
N VAL A 188 -25.04 -17.29 44.41
CA VAL A 188 -26.11 -16.55 45.08
C VAL A 188 -27.10 -17.52 45.74
N THR A 189 -27.42 -18.60 45.03
CA THR A 189 -28.20 -19.74 45.51
C THR A 189 -27.83 -20.97 44.70
N LYS A 190 -28.20 -22.17 45.19
CA LYS A 190 -27.90 -23.42 44.51
C LYS A 190 -28.40 -23.40 43.07
N GLY A 191 -27.47 -23.51 42.14
CA GLY A 191 -27.72 -23.49 40.69
C GLY A 191 -27.79 -22.10 40.05
N LEU A 192 -27.56 -21.02 40.84
CA LEU A 192 -27.47 -19.64 40.30
C LEU A 192 -26.14 -19.00 40.71
N THR A 193 -25.27 -18.73 39.75
CA THR A 193 -24.01 -18.04 39.95
C THR A 193 -24.03 -16.67 39.27
N LEU A 194 -23.64 -15.65 39.98
CA LEU A 194 -23.41 -14.30 39.45
C LEU A 194 -21.91 -14.13 39.21
N THR A 195 -21.54 -13.82 37.97
CA THR A 195 -20.16 -13.50 37.58
C THR A 195 -20.01 -12.00 37.35
N LEU A 196 -19.04 -11.39 38.03
CA LEU A 196 -18.65 -9.99 37.86
C LEU A 196 -17.15 -9.92 37.56
N GLY A 197 -16.78 -9.11 36.60
CA GLY A 197 -15.37 -8.93 36.24
C GLY A 197 -15.08 -7.57 35.62
N GLY A 198 -13.83 -7.21 35.63
CA GLY A 198 -13.31 -5.99 35.00
C GLY A 198 -11.87 -6.14 34.60
N ASN A 199 -11.44 -5.30 33.66
CA ASN A 199 -10.05 -5.17 33.27
C ASN A 199 -9.68 -3.70 33.05
N TRP A 200 -8.41 -3.42 33.20
CA TRP A 200 -7.78 -2.17 32.81
C TRP A 200 -6.50 -2.48 32.03
N THR A 201 -6.28 -1.72 30.94
CA THR A 201 -5.10 -1.90 30.08
C THR A 201 -4.50 -0.56 29.75
N ASP A 202 -3.18 -0.47 29.85
CA ASP A 202 -2.36 0.63 29.35
C ASP A 202 -1.51 0.12 28.18
N ASP A 203 -1.73 0.68 26.98
CA ASP A 203 -1.11 0.24 25.71
C ASP A 203 -0.33 1.41 25.08
N HIS A 204 0.95 1.19 24.86
CA HIS A 204 1.87 2.15 24.28
C HIS A 204 2.41 1.63 22.95
N LYS A 205 2.17 2.41 21.88
CA LYS A 205 2.66 2.10 20.53
C LYS A 205 3.55 3.22 20.01
N ARG A 206 4.68 2.83 19.41
CA ARG A 206 5.57 3.74 18.69
C ARG A 206 5.74 3.19 17.29
N PHE A 207 5.36 3.99 16.32
CA PHE A 207 5.48 3.66 14.91
C PHE A 207 6.52 4.58 14.26
N PHE A 208 7.41 3.96 13.49
CA PHE A 208 8.38 4.65 12.64
C PHE A 208 8.19 4.17 11.21
N THR A 209 8.27 5.10 10.26
CA THR A 209 8.21 4.82 8.83
C THR A 209 9.28 5.60 8.09
N ASP A 210 9.99 4.94 7.19
CA ASP A 210 10.92 5.55 6.23
C ASP A 210 10.59 5.00 4.85
N VAL A 211 9.96 5.83 4.01
CA VAL A 211 9.58 5.51 2.64
C VAL A 211 10.39 6.39 1.71
N ARG A 212 11.12 5.78 0.80
CA ARG A 212 11.99 6.48 -0.16
C ARG A 212 11.60 6.11 -1.57
N SER A 213 11.44 7.12 -2.42
CA SER A 213 11.32 6.96 -3.86
C SER A 213 12.65 7.18 -4.54
N SER A 214 13.06 6.21 -5.35
CA SER A 214 14.18 6.36 -6.29
C SER A 214 13.72 6.73 -7.70
N ASP A 215 12.40 6.81 -7.93
CA ASP A 215 11.83 7.28 -9.18
C ASP A 215 12.14 8.76 -9.41
N VAL A 216 12.86 9.03 -10.49
CA VAL A 216 13.33 10.39 -10.80
C VAL A 216 12.17 11.33 -11.09
N PHE A 217 11.10 10.83 -11.76
CA PHE A 217 9.95 11.65 -12.11
C PHE A 217 9.14 12.06 -10.87
N SER A 218 8.87 11.14 -9.95
CA SER A 218 8.10 11.45 -8.73
C SER A 218 8.83 12.37 -7.75
N ASN A 219 10.15 12.51 -7.89
CA ASN A 219 10.94 13.45 -7.09
C ASN A 219 10.98 14.88 -7.64
N ILE A 220 10.33 15.12 -8.79
CA ILE A 220 10.23 16.48 -9.37
C ILE A 220 9.05 17.20 -8.73
N ASN A 221 9.33 18.35 -8.10
CA ASN A 221 8.25 19.23 -7.61
C ASN A 221 7.66 20.01 -8.79
N LEU A 222 6.64 19.45 -9.43
CA LEU A 222 5.96 20.09 -10.56
C LEU A 222 5.21 21.38 -10.18
N ASP A 223 5.00 21.68 -8.90
CA ASP A 223 4.40 22.93 -8.44
C ASP A 223 5.39 24.10 -8.46
N ALA A 224 6.68 23.83 -8.61
CA ALA A 224 7.70 24.86 -8.69
C ALA A 224 7.44 25.81 -9.90
N PRO A 225 7.78 27.13 -9.76
CA PRO A 225 7.43 28.15 -10.75
C PRO A 225 7.92 27.86 -12.17
N GLN A 226 9.08 27.25 -12.33
CA GLN A 226 9.63 26.91 -13.65
C GLN A 226 8.78 25.96 -14.47
N TYR A 227 7.92 25.17 -13.82
CA TYR A 227 7.03 24.21 -14.49
C TYR A 227 5.62 24.78 -14.78
N ALA A 228 5.35 26.04 -14.43
CA ALA A 228 4.05 26.64 -14.68
C ALA A 228 3.61 26.60 -16.16
N PRO A 229 4.50 26.85 -17.16
CA PRO A 229 4.12 26.73 -18.57
C PRO A 229 3.73 25.29 -18.95
N PHE A 230 4.48 24.30 -18.46
CA PHE A 230 4.19 22.89 -18.71
C PHE A 230 2.84 22.46 -18.12
N ARG A 231 2.55 22.86 -16.87
CA ARG A 231 1.24 22.58 -16.25
C ARG A 231 0.10 23.21 -17.02
N TYR A 232 0.26 24.46 -17.44
CA TYR A 232 -0.77 25.15 -18.23
C TYR A 232 -1.03 24.44 -19.56
N GLU A 233 0.02 24.09 -20.31
CA GLU A 233 -0.11 23.41 -21.61
C GLU A 233 -0.74 22.01 -21.43
N LEU A 234 -0.35 21.27 -20.39
CA LEU A 234 -0.89 19.94 -20.12
C LEU A 234 -2.38 19.99 -19.79
N LEU A 235 -2.80 20.94 -18.93
CA LEU A 235 -4.21 21.13 -18.56
C LEU A 235 -5.04 21.61 -19.75
N TYR A 236 -4.53 22.60 -20.48
CA TYR A 236 -5.21 23.14 -21.65
C TYR A 236 -5.33 22.10 -22.76
N GLY A 237 -4.24 21.40 -23.08
CA GLY A 237 -4.25 20.34 -24.11
C GLY A 237 -5.16 19.17 -23.73
N GLY A 238 -5.17 18.76 -22.47
CA GLY A 238 -6.07 17.72 -21.96
C GLY A 238 -7.55 18.12 -22.05
N ALA A 239 -7.89 19.34 -21.65
CA ALA A 239 -9.23 19.88 -21.71
C ALA A 239 -9.71 20.03 -23.17
N LEU A 240 -8.82 20.50 -24.06
CA LEU A 240 -9.11 20.59 -25.50
C LEU A 240 -9.37 19.20 -26.09
N ALA A 241 -8.53 18.21 -25.80
CA ALA A 241 -8.69 16.84 -26.26
C ALA A 241 -10.02 16.22 -25.78
N GLN A 242 -10.40 16.48 -24.53
CA GLN A 242 -11.68 16.02 -23.98
C GLN A 242 -12.87 16.75 -24.65
N GLY A 243 -12.79 18.05 -24.82
CA GLY A 243 -13.82 18.84 -25.47
C GLY A 243 -14.08 18.41 -26.92
N VAL A 244 -13.01 18.22 -27.70
CA VAL A 244 -13.11 17.71 -29.09
C VAL A 244 -13.62 16.29 -29.11
N GLY A 245 -13.16 15.41 -28.21
CA GLY A 245 -13.66 14.03 -28.08
C GLY A 245 -15.15 13.97 -27.80
N THR A 246 -15.67 14.86 -26.95
CA THR A 246 -17.10 15.01 -26.67
C THR A 246 -17.84 15.53 -27.91
N ALA A 247 -17.34 16.57 -28.56
CA ALA A 247 -17.95 17.14 -29.77
C ALA A 247 -18.05 16.14 -30.91
N LEU A 248 -17.07 15.25 -31.05
CA LEU A 248 -17.05 14.19 -32.06
C LEU A 248 -17.70 12.88 -31.57
N SER A 249 -18.25 12.83 -30.37
CA SER A 249 -18.91 11.65 -29.77
C SER A 249 -18.03 10.38 -29.77
N LEU A 250 -16.71 10.55 -29.50
CA LEU A 250 -15.74 9.46 -29.57
C LEU A 250 -15.79 8.50 -28.37
N GLY A 251 -16.46 8.87 -27.26
CA GLY A 251 -16.42 8.12 -26.00
C GLY A 251 -15.03 8.10 -25.32
N ARG A 252 -14.08 8.89 -25.82
CA ARG A 252 -12.71 9.08 -25.31
C ARG A 252 -12.21 10.49 -25.65
N SER A 253 -11.08 10.89 -25.08
CA SER A 253 -10.35 12.10 -25.53
C SER A 253 -9.90 11.95 -26.98
N ALA A 254 -9.94 13.07 -27.73
CA ALA A 254 -9.47 13.12 -29.10
C ALA A 254 -7.94 13.04 -29.16
N THR A 255 -7.41 12.44 -30.19
CA THR A 255 -5.99 12.45 -30.53
C THR A 255 -5.58 13.81 -31.10
N GLN A 256 -4.29 14.11 -31.14
CA GLN A 256 -3.77 15.34 -31.75
C GLN A 256 -4.17 15.46 -33.23
N ALA A 257 -4.21 14.37 -33.98
CA ALA A 257 -4.66 14.36 -35.36
C ALA A 257 -6.16 14.67 -35.50
N GLU A 258 -6.99 14.15 -34.59
CA GLU A 258 -8.43 14.45 -34.54
C GLU A 258 -8.70 15.90 -34.11
N ILE A 259 -7.92 16.44 -33.17
CA ILE A 259 -7.99 17.87 -32.79
C ILE A 259 -7.66 18.75 -33.99
N LEU A 260 -6.58 18.44 -34.73
CA LEU A 260 -6.19 19.18 -35.89
C LEU A 260 -7.25 19.09 -37.02
N ALA A 261 -7.78 17.89 -37.29
CA ALA A 261 -8.86 17.70 -38.26
C ALA A 261 -10.13 18.45 -37.84
N PHE A 262 -10.47 18.45 -36.54
CA PHE A 262 -11.59 19.21 -36.02
C PHE A 262 -11.39 20.72 -36.19
N ALA A 263 -10.18 21.22 -35.90
CA ALA A 263 -9.84 22.65 -36.03
C ALA A 263 -9.86 23.14 -37.47
N THR A 264 -9.52 22.27 -38.44
CA THR A 264 -9.47 22.62 -39.86
C THR A 264 -10.77 22.35 -40.63
N GLY A 265 -11.62 21.45 -40.15
CA GLY A 265 -12.83 20.99 -40.82
C GLY A 265 -14.14 21.26 -40.07
N ALA A 266 -14.07 21.63 -38.80
CA ALA A 266 -15.25 21.89 -37.98
C ALA A 266 -15.78 23.31 -38.15
N SER A 267 -17.05 23.52 -37.84
CA SER A 267 -17.63 24.85 -37.77
C SER A 267 -16.92 25.69 -36.70
N PRO A 268 -16.77 27.01 -36.90
CA PRO A 268 -16.18 27.89 -35.88
C PRO A 268 -16.84 27.77 -34.51
N ALA A 269 -18.14 27.47 -34.47
CA ALA A 269 -18.89 27.28 -33.24
C ALA A 269 -18.46 26.04 -32.44
N GLY A 270 -18.09 24.93 -33.12
CA GLY A 270 -17.60 23.73 -32.44
C GLY A 270 -16.23 23.91 -31.81
N LEU A 271 -15.32 24.60 -32.51
CA LEU A 271 -14.00 24.93 -31.99
C LEU A 271 -14.10 25.92 -30.80
N ALA A 272 -14.95 26.97 -30.91
CA ALA A 272 -15.19 27.92 -29.85
C ALA A 272 -15.77 27.24 -28.58
N GLY A 273 -16.66 26.27 -28.75
CA GLY A 273 -17.21 25.46 -27.64
C GLY A 273 -16.16 24.64 -26.92
N ALA A 274 -15.29 23.97 -27.66
CA ALA A 274 -14.19 23.18 -27.10
C ALA A 274 -13.17 24.06 -26.38
N GLN A 275 -12.83 25.23 -26.92
CA GLN A 275 -11.94 26.21 -26.28
C GLN A 275 -12.57 26.85 -25.04
N ALA A 276 -13.88 27.15 -25.08
CA ALA A 276 -14.61 27.67 -23.91
C ALA A 276 -14.60 26.66 -22.76
N TYR A 277 -14.79 25.37 -23.06
CA TYR A 277 -14.68 24.30 -22.06
C TYR A 277 -13.27 24.20 -21.47
N ALA A 278 -12.25 24.27 -22.32
CA ALA A 278 -10.85 24.25 -21.88
C ALA A 278 -10.45 25.44 -20.97
N ASN A 279 -11.10 26.57 -21.14
CA ASN A 279 -10.87 27.75 -20.33
C ASN A 279 -11.64 27.78 -18.99
N LEU A 280 -12.54 26.79 -18.77
CA LEU A 280 -13.33 26.67 -17.53
C LEU A 280 -12.66 25.77 -16.49
N ILE A 281 -11.63 25.01 -16.89
CA ILE A 281 -10.85 24.09 -16.05
C ILE A 281 -9.52 24.76 -15.70
#